data_d7853e4f7d91741f6496390750665121
#
_entry.id   d7853e4f7d91741f6496390750665121
#
_cell.length_a   1.000
_cell.length_b   1.000
_cell.length_c   1.000
_cell.angle_alpha   90.00
_cell.angle_beta   90.00
_cell.angle_gamma   90.00
#
_symmetry.space_group_name_H-M   'P 1'
#
loop_
_entity.id
_entity.type
_entity.pdbx_description
1 polymer ?
#
loop_
_entity_poly.entity_id
_entity_poly.type
_entity_poly.pdbx_seq_one_letter_code
_entity_poly.pdbx_strand_id
1 'polypeptide(L)'
;GSGKTTQLPKIAMMVGRGQKGLIGHTQPRRIAATSIAKRISEEMDAEVGQVAGYKIRFKDELEPGATIKLMTDGILLAETQRDRLLKAYDTIIIDEAHERSLNIDFLLGYLREILPKRPDLKLIITSATIDSERFAKHFESVNKKPVPSINVSGRLYPVQIRYRPVQDEEENDDRTLMQAIADACDELMGAGSGDILVFLPGEREIREA
;
A
#
# COMPACT_ATOMS: atom_id res chain seq x y z
N GLY A 1 8.13 -1.24 8.80
CA GLY A 1 8.10 -1.40 7.36
C GLY A 1 9.44 -1.23 6.68
N SER A 2 9.59 -1.85 5.49
CA SER A 2 10.83 -1.78 4.70
C SER A 2 10.94 -0.54 3.80
N GLY A 3 9.99 0.40 3.88
CA GLY A 3 9.94 1.59 3.04
C GLY A 3 9.58 1.37 1.57
N LYS A 4 9.14 0.17 1.17
CA LYS A 4 8.82 -0.16 -0.23
C LYS A 4 7.90 0.86 -0.88
N THR A 5 6.82 1.19 -0.23
CA THR A 5 5.77 2.08 -0.75
C THR A 5 6.27 3.46 -1.15
N THR A 6 7.16 4.07 -0.37
CA THR A 6 7.70 5.40 -0.68
C THR A 6 8.94 5.34 -1.57
N GLN A 7 9.73 4.26 -1.50
CA GLN A 7 11.00 4.18 -2.22
C GLN A 7 10.86 3.64 -3.65
N LEU A 8 9.97 2.67 -3.88
CA LEU A 8 9.84 2.04 -5.20
C LEU A 8 9.54 3.03 -6.35
N PRO A 9 8.62 4.01 -6.21
CA PRO A 9 8.40 4.99 -7.27
C PRO A 9 9.65 5.82 -7.56
N LYS A 10 10.40 6.21 -6.53
CA LYS A 10 11.64 6.98 -6.68
C LYS A 10 12.75 6.15 -7.34
N ILE A 11 12.90 4.88 -6.94
CA ILE A 11 13.84 3.95 -7.56
C ILE A 11 13.47 3.75 -9.05
N ALA A 12 12.18 3.61 -9.36
CA ALA A 12 11.74 3.52 -10.76
C ALA A 12 12.14 4.76 -11.56
N MET A 13 12.00 5.97 -11.01
CA MET A 13 12.51 7.21 -11.65
C MET A 13 14.02 7.18 -11.84
N MET A 14 14.79 6.75 -10.83
CA MET A 14 16.26 6.68 -10.92
C MET A 14 16.75 5.76 -12.04
N VAL A 15 16.00 4.72 -12.36
CA VAL A 15 16.31 3.82 -13.50
C VAL A 15 15.65 4.26 -14.81
N GLY A 16 15.19 5.51 -14.88
CA GLY A 16 14.69 6.14 -16.11
C GLY A 16 13.23 5.85 -16.45
N ARG A 17 12.44 5.34 -15.49
CA ARG A 17 10.98 5.24 -15.67
C ARG A 17 10.30 6.59 -15.42
N GLY A 18 9.09 6.76 -15.92
CA GLY A 18 8.38 8.02 -15.80
C GLY A 18 8.72 9.06 -16.87
N GLN A 19 9.61 8.72 -17.84
CA GLN A 19 10.00 9.63 -18.95
C GLN A 19 9.09 9.50 -20.17
N LYS A 20 8.54 8.31 -20.40
CA LYS A 20 7.68 8.01 -21.56
C LYS A 20 6.19 7.87 -21.19
N GLY A 21 5.89 7.98 -19.94
CA GLY A 21 4.58 7.84 -19.36
C GLY A 21 4.68 7.93 -17.84
N LEU A 22 3.56 7.96 -17.15
CA LEU A 22 3.51 8.05 -15.69
C LEU A 22 3.99 6.75 -15.03
N ILE A 23 4.52 6.88 -13.82
CA ILE A 23 4.62 5.79 -12.85
C ILE A 23 3.33 5.79 -12.06
N GLY A 24 2.41 4.86 -12.37
CA GLY A 24 1.17 4.66 -11.62
C GLY A 24 1.43 3.81 -10.40
N HIS A 25 0.98 4.25 -9.23
CA HIS A 25 1.16 3.53 -7.98
C HIS A 25 -0.18 3.40 -7.25
N THR A 26 -0.70 2.18 -7.17
CA THR A 26 -1.99 1.95 -6.51
C THR A 26 -1.85 1.75 -5.02
N GLN A 27 -2.89 2.15 -4.29
CA GLN A 27 -3.04 1.96 -2.86
C GLN A 27 -4.47 1.49 -2.57
N PRO A 28 -4.69 0.59 -1.62
CA PRO A 28 -6.03 0.10 -1.32
C PRO A 28 -6.94 1.18 -0.72
N ARG A 29 -6.36 2.18 -0.06
CA ARG A 29 -7.10 3.22 0.67
C ARG A 29 -6.77 4.63 0.18
N ARG A 30 -7.79 5.51 0.13
CA ARG A 30 -7.63 6.90 -0.30
C ARG A 30 -6.63 7.67 0.56
N ILE A 31 -6.73 7.50 1.89
CA ILE A 31 -5.82 8.16 2.84
C ILE A 31 -4.37 7.74 2.58
N ALA A 32 -4.12 6.46 2.31
CA ALA A 32 -2.78 5.99 1.96
C ALA A 32 -2.26 6.66 0.68
N ALA A 33 -3.06 6.71 -0.39
CA ALA A 33 -2.65 7.36 -1.64
C ALA A 33 -2.26 8.83 -1.43
N THR A 34 -3.06 9.59 -0.67
CA THR A 34 -2.78 11.02 -0.40
C THR A 34 -1.55 11.22 0.50
N SER A 35 -1.45 10.43 1.59
CA SER A 35 -0.33 10.55 2.53
C SER A 35 1.00 10.15 1.91
N ILE A 36 1.01 9.10 1.07
CA ILE A 36 2.22 8.64 0.39
C ILE A 36 2.64 9.65 -0.68
N ALA A 37 1.70 10.24 -1.45
CA ALA A 37 2.02 11.30 -2.40
C ALA A 37 2.69 12.48 -1.70
N LYS A 38 2.10 12.94 -0.59
CA LYS A 38 2.68 14.00 0.23
C LYS A 38 4.09 13.64 0.70
N ARG A 39 4.26 12.44 1.25
CA ARG A 39 5.55 11.96 1.76
C ARG A 39 6.62 11.88 0.67
N ILE A 40 6.28 11.38 -0.52
CA ILE A 40 7.21 11.33 -1.65
C ILE A 40 7.59 12.73 -2.09
N SER A 41 6.62 13.66 -2.19
CA SER A 41 6.89 15.06 -2.55
C SER A 41 7.81 15.73 -1.55
N GLU A 42 7.57 15.58 -0.24
CA GLU A 42 8.44 16.08 0.82
C GLU A 42 9.88 15.54 0.71
N GLU A 43 10.03 14.23 0.46
CA GLU A 43 11.34 13.59 0.30
C GLU A 43 12.06 14.00 -1.00
N MET A 44 11.35 14.58 -1.95
CA MET A 44 11.87 15.07 -3.24
C MET A 44 11.98 16.59 -3.28
N ASP A 45 11.73 17.27 -2.16
CA ASP A 45 11.75 18.73 -2.04
C ASP A 45 10.85 19.43 -3.09
N ALA A 46 9.63 18.90 -3.24
CA ALA A 46 8.64 19.37 -4.21
C ALA A 46 7.24 19.52 -3.58
N GLU A 47 6.41 20.37 -4.18
CA GLU A 47 5.00 20.44 -3.82
C GLU A 47 4.23 19.21 -4.35
N VAL A 48 3.13 18.87 -3.66
CA VAL A 48 2.25 17.78 -4.10
C VAL A 48 1.64 18.12 -5.46
N GLY A 49 1.77 17.20 -6.41
CA GLY A 49 1.32 17.41 -7.79
C GLY A 49 2.45 17.67 -8.77
N GLN A 50 3.55 18.28 -8.36
CA GLN A 50 4.66 18.64 -9.26
C GLN A 50 5.45 17.42 -9.75
N VAL A 51 5.94 16.60 -8.84
CA VAL A 51 6.66 15.37 -9.16
C VAL A 51 5.82 14.15 -8.85
N ALA A 52 5.23 14.13 -7.66
CA ALA A 52 4.30 13.12 -7.21
C ALA A 52 2.96 13.75 -6.85
N GLY A 53 1.91 13.26 -7.47
CA GLY A 53 0.56 13.69 -7.17
C GLY A 53 -0.35 12.48 -6.94
N TYR A 54 -1.63 12.73 -6.71
CA TYR A 54 -2.58 11.66 -6.48
C TYR A 54 -3.92 11.91 -7.17
N LYS A 55 -4.60 10.81 -7.48
CA LYS A 55 -5.97 10.81 -7.96
C LYS A 55 -6.83 9.86 -7.14
N ILE A 56 -7.86 10.40 -6.53
CA ILE A 56 -8.89 9.66 -5.80
C ILE A 56 -10.27 10.08 -6.30
N ARG A 57 -11.34 9.43 -5.81
CA ARG A 57 -12.69 9.54 -6.41
C ARG A 57 -13.20 10.96 -6.70
N PHE A 58 -12.86 11.95 -5.89
CA PHE A 58 -13.36 13.33 -6.05
C PHE A 58 -12.23 14.36 -5.99
N LYS A 59 -10.98 13.94 -6.07
CA LYS A 59 -9.84 14.84 -5.97
C LYS A 59 -8.72 14.36 -6.90
N ASP A 60 -8.20 15.29 -7.70
CA ASP A 60 -7.08 15.09 -8.60
C ASP A 60 -6.06 16.19 -8.34
N GLU A 61 -4.92 15.84 -7.81
CA GLU A 61 -3.80 16.73 -7.49
C GLU A 61 -2.58 16.24 -8.29
N LEU A 62 -2.68 16.35 -9.60
CA LEU A 62 -1.61 15.96 -10.52
C LEU A 62 -1.40 17.08 -11.53
N GLU A 63 -0.25 17.74 -11.46
CA GLU A 63 0.12 18.82 -12.38
C GLU A 63 0.67 18.26 -13.69
N PRO A 64 0.57 19.04 -14.79
CA PRO A 64 1.23 18.71 -16.05
C PRO A 64 2.75 18.58 -15.82
N GLY A 65 3.32 17.44 -16.21
CA GLY A 65 4.74 17.16 -16.01
C GLY A 65 5.05 16.30 -14.78
N ALA A 66 4.07 16.02 -13.93
CA ALA A 66 4.26 15.05 -12.85
C ALA A 66 4.68 13.68 -13.38
N THR A 67 5.52 13.00 -12.63
CA THR A 67 6.07 11.69 -13.00
C THR A 67 5.39 10.54 -12.28
N ILE A 68 5.02 10.74 -11.01
CA ILE A 68 4.43 9.71 -10.15
C ILE A 68 2.97 10.06 -9.87
N LYS A 69 2.09 9.12 -10.13
CA LYS A 69 0.66 9.24 -9.84
C LYS A 69 0.21 8.17 -8.86
N LEU A 70 -0.07 8.59 -7.63
CA LEU A 70 -0.69 7.75 -6.61
C LEU A 70 -2.20 7.70 -6.86
N MET A 71 -2.80 6.53 -6.69
CA MET A 71 -4.25 6.37 -6.88
C MET A 71 -4.78 5.17 -6.11
N THR A 72 -6.08 5.07 -5.96
CA THR A 72 -6.67 3.82 -5.46
C THR A 72 -6.80 2.80 -6.60
N ASP A 73 -6.83 1.51 -6.24
CA ASP A 73 -7.02 0.41 -7.20
C ASP A 73 -8.26 0.63 -8.07
N GLY A 74 -9.36 1.13 -7.48
CA GLY A 74 -10.57 1.45 -8.20
C GLY A 74 -10.42 2.59 -9.23
N ILE A 75 -9.50 3.53 -9.03
CA ILE A 75 -9.21 4.58 -10.02
C ILE A 75 -8.46 3.99 -11.20
N LEU A 76 -7.43 3.17 -10.98
CA LEU A 76 -6.72 2.49 -12.07
C LEU A 76 -7.69 1.60 -12.86
N LEU A 77 -8.56 0.88 -12.17
CA LEU A 77 -9.59 0.05 -12.80
C LEU A 77 -10.55 0.88 -13.67
N ALA A 78 -10.99 2.06 -13.19
CA ALA A 78 -11.83 2.95 -13.99
C ALA A 78 -11.09 3.49 -15.23
N GLU A 79 -9.79 3.73 -15.15
CA GLU A 79 -8.99 4.20 -16.28
C GLU A 79 -8.87 3.16 -17.40
N THR A 80 -8.89 1.85 -17.08
CA THR A 80 -8.90 0.78 -18.10
C THR A 80 -10.09 0.87 -19.05
N GLN A 81 -11.18 1.52 -18.63
CA GLN A 81 -12.37 1.69 -19.48
C GLN A 81 -12.13 2.68 -20.62
N ARG A 82 -11.27 3.68 -20.40
CA ARG A 82 -10.96 4.74 -21.35
C ARG A 82 -9.64 4.48 -22.08
N ASP A 83 -8.64 4.02 -21.38
CA ASP A 83 -7.33 3.64 -21.92
C ASP A 83 -7.08 2.14 -21.70
N ARG A 84 -7.60 1.33 -22.61
CA ARG A 84 -7.55 -0.13 -22.52
C ARG A 84 -6.13 -0.71 -22.49
N LEU A 85 -5.15 0.00 -22.96
CA LEU A 85 -3.75 -0.43 -22.92
C LEU A 85 -2.93 0.31 -21.87
N LEU A 86 -3.56 1.16 -21.06
CA LEU A 86 -2.90 1.98 -20.05
C LEU A 86 -1.69 2.74 -20.62
N LYS A 87 -1.86 3.34 -21.81
CA LYS A 87 -0.80 4.04 -22.56
C LYS A 87 -0.26 5.27 -21.83
N ALA A 88 -1.06 5.84 -20.90
CA ALA A 88 -0.60 6.92 -20.04
C ALA A 88 0.53 6.52 -19.11
N TYR A 89 0.77 5.21 -18.92
CA TYR A 89 1.75 4.68 -17.99
C TYR A 89 2.89 3.96 -18.67
N ASP A 90 4.11 4.14 -18.21
CA ASP A 90 5.26 3.31 -18.55
C ASP A 90 5.61 2.31 -17.44
N THR A 91 5.15 2.57 -16.22
CA THR A 91 5.32 1.68 -15.07
C THR A 91 4.06 1.68 -14.21
N ILE A 92 3.64 0.52 -13.76
CA ILE A 92 2.55 0.35 -12.80
C ILE A 92 3.07 -0.40 -11.58
N ILE A 93 2.79 0.12 -10.40
CA ILE A 93 3.08 -0.48 -9.11
C ILE A 93 1.75 -0.83 -8.45
N ILE A 94 1.48 -2.12 -8.25
CA ILE A 94 0.35 -2.61 -7.46
C ILE A 94 0.88 -2.87 -6.05
N ASP A 95 0.54 -1.99 -5.13
CA ASP A 95 1.00 -2.09 -3.75
C ASP A 95 -0.01 -2.85 -2.88
N GLU A 96 0.49 -3.47 -1.81
CA GLU A 96 -0.30 -4.24 -0.84
C GLU A 96 -1.17 -5.34 -1.49
N ALA A 97 -0.65 -6.00 -2.55
CA ALA A 97 -1.39 -7.00 -3.33
C ALA A 97 -1.92 -8.17 -2.48
N HIS A 98 -1.36 -8.39 -1.28
CA HIS A 98 -1.84 -9.40 -0.33
C HIS A 98 -3.22 -9.09 0.28
N GLU A 99 -3.71 -7.84 0.20
CA GLU A 99 -5.08 -7.51 0.63
C GLU A 99 -6.15 -8.18 -0.24
N ARG A 100 -5.80 -8.64 -1.45
CA ARG A 100 -6.65 -9.46 -2.33
C ARG A 100 -8.07 -8.90 -2.50
N SER A 101 -8.19 -7.56 -2.60
CA SER A 101 -9.47 -6.95 -2.94
C SER A 101 -9.92 -7.38 -4.35
N LEU A 102 -11.23 -7.34 -4.60
CA LEU A 102 -11.77 -7.63 -5.92
C LEU A 102 -11.13 -6.76 -7.02
N ASN A 103 -10.85 -5.50 -6.72
CA ASN A 103 -10.18 -4.60 -7.66
C ASN A 103 -8.76 -5.05 -7.97
N ILE A 104 -7.98 -5.44 -6.95
CA ILE A 104 -6.62 -5.95 -7.13
C ILE A 104 -6.63 -7.22 -7.98
N ASP A 105 -7.48 -8.18 -7.66
CA ASP A 105 -7.55 -9.45 -8.41
C ASP A 105 -7.96 -9.24 -9.87
N PHE A 106 -8.90 -8.32 -10.12
CA PHE A 106 -9.27 -7.95 -11.48
C PHE A 106 -8.12 -7.27 -12.23
N LEU A 107 -7.44 -6.31 -11.59
CA LEU A 107 -6.30 -5.60 -12.18
C LEU A 107 -5.15 -6.56 -12.51
N LEU A 108 -4.84 -7.53 -11.65
CA LEU A 108 -3.81 -8.52 -11.92
C LEU A 108 -4.14 -9.36 -13.15
N GLY A 109 -5.39 -9.81 -13.29
CA GLY A 109 -5.87 -10.51 -14.49
C GLY A 109 -5.78 -9.63 -15.74
N TYR A 110 -6.23 -8.39 -15.63
CA TYR A 110 -6.19 -7.42 -16.72
C TYR A 110 -4.78 -7.07 -17.17
N LEU A 111 -3.88 -6.80 -16.23
CA LEU A 111 -2.47 -6.51 -16.52
C LEU A 111 -1.78 -7.69 -17.20
N ARG A 112 -2.10 -8.92 -16.78
CA ARG A 112 -1.60 -10.13 -17.45
C ARG A 112 -1.99 -10.18 -18.93
N GLU A 113 -3.20 -9.73 -19.28
CA GLU A 113 -3.70 -9.68 -20.67
C GLU A 113 -3.03 -8.60 -21.53
N ILE A 114 -2.70 -7.45 -20.95
CA ILE A 114 -2.15 -6.33 -21.72
C ILE A 114 -0.63 -6.33 -21.81
N LEU A 115 0.09 -6.93 -20.86
CA LEU A 115 1.56 -6.96 -20.86
C LEU A 115 2.17 -7.50 -22.15
N PRO A 116 1.67 -8.58 -22.79
CA PRO A 116 2.20 -9.03 -24.08
C PRO A 116 2.04 -8.01 -25.21
N LYS A 117 1.05 -7.12 -25.10
CA LYS A 117 0.73 -6.05 -26.05
C LYS A 117 1.51 -4.75 -25.74
N ARG A 118 2.09 -4.68 -24.56
CA ARG A 118 2.82 -3.53 -24.00
C ARG A 118 4.20 -3.95 -23.44
N PRO A 119 5.14 -4.37 -24.29
CA PRO A 119 6.48 -4.81 -23.85
C PRO A 119 7.29 -3.70 -23.18
N ASP A 120 6.90 -2.45 -23.42
CA ASP A 120 7.45 -1.23 -22.81
C ASP A 120 6.97 -1.02 -21.37
N LEU A 121 5.74 -1.47 -21.03
CA LEU A 121 5.16 -1.33 -19.71
C LEU A 121 5.86 -2.23 -18.68
N LYS A 122 6.23 -1.67 -17.55
CA LYS A 122 6.77 -2.44 -16.41
C LYS A 122 5.74 -2.54 -15.31
N LEU A 123 5.63 -3.74 -14.76
CA LEU A 123 4.75 -4.04 -13.64
C LEU A 123 5.59 -4.43 -12.42
N ILE A 124 5.32 -3.79 -11.30
CA ILE A 124 5.88 -4.11 -9.99
C ILE A 124 4.71 -4.47 -9.08
N ILE A 125 4.80 -5.60 -8.40
CA ILE A 125 3.79 -6.02 -7.41
C ILE A 125 4.49 -6.10 -6.06
N THR A 126 3.93 -5.45 -5.04
CA THR A 126 4.42 -5.59 -3.69
C THR A 126 3.45 -6.37 -2.82
N SER A 127 4.00 -7.09 -1.86
CA SER A 127 3.24 -7.86 -0.89
C SER A 127 3.97 -7.86 0.45
N ALA A 128 3.24 -7.86 1.54
CA ALA A 128 3.79 -8.02 2.89
C ALA A 128 3.92 -9.50 3.31
N THR A 129 3.33 -10.42 2.54
CA THR A 129 3.29 -11.85 2.85
C THR A 129 4.14 -12.69 1.89
N ILE A 130 4.31 -13.98 2.21
CA ILE A 130 5.10 -14.98 1.45
C ILE A 130 4.49 -15.30 0.06
N ASP A 131 3.37 -14.71 -0.30
CA ASP A 131 2.66 -14.98 -1.57
C ASP A 131 3.37 -14.49 -2.85
N SER A 132 4.60 -13.99 -2.76
CA SER A 132 5.37 -13.51 -3.91
C SER A 132 5.53 -14.56 -5.02
N GLU A 133 5.70 -15.81 -4.66
CA GLU A 133 5.79 -16.92 -5.61
C GLU A 133 4.49 -17.11 -6.41
N ARG A 134 3.36 -16.95 -5.77
CA ARG A 134 2.03 -17.07 -6.42
C ARG A 134 1.81 -15.97 -7.43
N PHE A 135 2.21 -14.73 -7.13
CA PHE A 135 2.16 -13.63 -8.09
C PHE A 135 3.16 -13.85 -9.24
N ALA A 136 4.39 -14.28 -8.94
CA ALA A 136 5.38 -14.60 -9.96
C ALA A 136 4.85 -15.66 -10.93
N LYS A 137 4.32 -16.78 -10.44
CA LYS A 137 3.73 -17.84 -11.24
C LYS A 137 2.57 -17.37 -12.12
N HIS A 138 1.75 -16.44 -11.62
CA HIS A 138 0.64 -15.87 -12.39
C HIS A 138 1.10 -15.15 -13.66
N PHE A 139 2.29 -14.53 -13.64
CA PHE A 139 2.83 -13.79 -14.78
C PHE A 139 3.89 -14.54 -15.59
N GLU A 140 4.38 -15.70 -15.17
CA GLU A 140 5.36 -16.50 -15.90
C GLU A 140 4.94 -16.81 -17.33
N SER A 141 3.67 -17.18 -17.54
CA SER A 141 3.15 -17.56 -18.86
C SER A 141 3.20 -16.45 -19.90
N VAL A 142 3.19 -15.18 -19.46
CA VAL A 142 3.24 -14.01 -20.37
C VAL A 142 4.62 -13.39 -20.44
N ASN A 143 5.46 -13.57 -19.44
CA ASN A 143 6.80 -12.99 -19.38
C ASN A 143 7.84 -13.79 -20.19
N LYS A 144 7.54 -15.03 -20.57
CA LYS A 144 8.45 -15.98 -21.26
C LYS A 144 9.80 -16.21 -20.53
N LYS A 145 9.95 -15.70 -19.33
CA LYS A 145 11.11 -15.82 -18.44
C LYS A 145 10.62 -15.87 -17.01
N PRO A 146 11.36 -16.48 -16.10
CA PRO A 146 11.03 -16.41 -14.68
C PRO A 146 10.83 -14.95 -14.24
N VAL A 147 9.76 -14.71 -13.47
CA VAL A 147 9.51 -13.39 -12.90
C VAL A 147 10.42 -13.21 -11.69
N PRO A 148 11.31 -12.20 -11.68
CA PRO A 148 12.19 -11.99 -10.55
C PRO A 148 11.40 -11.60 -9.30
N SER A 149 11.75 -12.20 -8.18
CA SER A 149 11.22 -11.84 -6.86
C SER A 149 12.35 -11.33 -5.98
N ILE A 150 12.16 -10.15 -5.39
CA ILE A 150 13.12 -9.53 -4.49
C ILE A 150 12.52 -9.50 -3.10
N ASN A 151 13.16 -10.15 -2.16
CA ASN A 151 12.75 -10.13 -0.76
C ASN A 151 13.54 -9.06 -0.01
N VAL A 152 12.83 -8.10 0.58
CA VAL A 152 13.42 -7.04 1.39
C VAL A 152 12.97 -7.24 2.83
N SER A 153 13.85 -7.73 3.68
CA SER A 153 13.60 -7.83 5.11
C SER A 153 13.70 -6.44 5.76
N GLY A 154 12.64 -6.05 6.48
CA GLY A 154 12.69 -4.89 7.36
C GLY A 154 13.46 -5.22 8.65
N ARG A 155 14.07 -4.22 9.28
CA ARG A 155 14.58 -4.38 10.65
C ARG A 155 13.39 -4.61 11.58
N LEU A 156 13.39 -5.71 12.29
CA LEU A 156 12.41 -6.02 13.32
C LEU A 156 12.97 -5.55 14.66
N TYR A 157 12.21 -4.75 15.37
CA TYR A 157 12.47 -4.50 16.79
C TYR A 157 11.95 -5.69 17.60
N PRO A 158 12.52 -5.98 18.77
CA PRO A 158 11.99 -7.00 19.66
C PRO A 158 10.52 -6.71 19.99
N VAL A 159 9.65 -7.69 19.80
CA VAL A 159 8.22 -7.59 20.09
C VAL A 159 7.89 -8.59 21.19
N GLN A 160 7.38 -8.09 22.31
CA GLN A 160 6.84 -8.92 23.38
C GLN A 160 5.31 -8.96 23.25
N ILE A 161 4.76 -10.14 23.05
CA ILE A 161 3.30 -10.34 23.00
C ILE A 161 2.83 -10.59 24.43
N ARG A 162 1.85 -9.77 24.89
CA ARG A 162 1.18 -9.92 26.17
C ARG A 162 -0.30 -10.12 25.91
N TYR A 163 -0.80 -11.31 26.13
CA TYR A 163 -2.21 -11.61 25.98
C TYR A 163 -2.97 -11.22 27.25
N ARG A 164 -3.98 -10.37 27.10
CA ARG A 164 -4.86 -9.91 28.19
C ARG A 164 -6.30 -9.97 27.66
N PRO A 165 -7.07 -11.03 27.99
CA PRO A 165 -8.48 -11.11 27.59
C PRO A 165 -9.29 -10.00 28.29
N VAL A 166 -10.36 -9.52 27.62
CA VAL A 166 -11.26 -8.50 28.19
C VAL A 166 -12.11 -9.09 29.32
N GLN A 167 -12.51 -10.36 29.15
CA GLN A 167 -13.25 -11.12 30.18
C GLN A 167 -12.43 -12.35 30.52
N ASP A 168 -12.13 -12.56 31.77
CA ASP A 168 -11.53 -13.79 32.24
C ASP A 168 -12.66 -14.66 32.79
N GLU A 169 -12.96 -15.77 32.11
CA GLU A 169 -14.03 -16.69 32.51
C GLU A 169 -13.80 -17.30 33.88
N GLU A 170 -12.54 -17.28 34.38
CA GLU A 170 -12.18 -17.83 35.69
C GLU A 170 -12.36 -16.82 36.85
N GLU A 171 -12.31 -15.51 36.56
CA GLU A 171 -12.36 -14.47 37.64
C GLU A 171 -13.73 -13.83 37.87
N ASN A 172 -14.77 -14.18 37.11
CA ASN A 172 -16.11 -13.59 37.20
C ASN A 172 -16.09 -12.04 37.16
N ASP A 173 -15.19 -11.47 36.36
CA ASP A 173 -14.91 -10.05 36.27
C ASP A 173 -15.76 -9.41 35.17
N ASP A 174 -16.73 -8.55 35.57
CA ASP A 174 -17.57 -7.74 34.65
C ASP A 174 -16.80 -6.58 34.02
N ARG A 175 -15.53 -6.80 33.70
CA ARG A 175 -14.62 -5.79 33.13
C ARG A 175 -15.09 -5.31 31.78
N THR A 176 -15.27 -4.00 31.64
CA THR A 176 -15.64 -3.40 30.34
C THR A 176 -14.45 -3.30 29.42
N LEU A 177 -14.71 -3.22 28.09
CA LEU A 177 -13.66 -2.98 27.10
C LEU A 177 -12.81 -1.73 27.43
N MET A 178 -13.45 -0.66 27.90
CA MET A 178 -12.76 0.60 28.24
C MET A 178 -11.81 0.45 29.44
N GLN A 179 -12.24 -0.30 30.47
CA GLN A 179 -11.38 -0.63 31.60
C GLN A 179 -10.18 -1.48 31.16
N ALA A 180 -10.40 -2.49 30.32
CA ALA A 180 -9.34 -3.33 29.79
C ALA A 180 -8.31 -2.52 28.97
N ILE A 181 -8.77 -1.53 28.21
CA ILE A 181 -7.88 -0.62 27.46
C ILE A 181 -7.07 0.25 28.42
N ALA A 182 -7.71 0.84 29.43
CA ALA A 182 -7.03 1.69 30.41
C ALA A 182 -5.93 0.93 31.13
N ASP A 183 -6.24 -0.27 31.64
CA ASP A 183 -5.26 -1.10 32.35
C ASP A 183 -4.11 -1.57 31.44
N ALA A 184 -4.40 -1.87 30.17
CA ALA A 184 -3.35 -2.20 29.21
C ALA A 184 -2.43 -1.00 28.92
N CYS A 185 -3.01 0.22 28.86
CA CYS A 185 -2.23 1.45 28.71
C CYS A 185 -1.35 1.69 29.93
N ASP A 186 -1.87 1.53 31.15
CA ASP A 186 -1.13 1.68 32.39
C ASP A 186 0.02 0.63 32.48
N GLU A 187 -0.25 -0.61 32.10
CA GLU A 187 0.79 -1.66 32.04
C GLU A 187 1.91 -1.26 31.06
N LEU A 188 1.56 -0.73 29.88
CA LEU A 188 2.55 -0.33 28.88
C LEU A 188 3.33 0.91 29.31
N MET A 189 2.70 1.90 29.91
CA MET A 189 3.37 3.09 30.44
C MET A 189 4.34 2.72 31.58
N GLY A 190 3.99 1.74 32.40
CA GLY A 190 4.89 1.20 33.42
C GLY A 190 6.07 0.39 32.87
N ALA A 191 5.96 -0.13 31.64
CA ALA A 191 6.99 -0.95 31.02
C ALA A 191 8.06 -0.13 30.29
N GLY A 192 7.80 1.13 29.94
CA GLY A 192 8.78 1.99 29.25
C GLY A 192 8.17 3.25 28.67
N SER A 193 9.01 4.09 28.09
CA SER A 193 8.59 5.31 27.37
C SER A 193 8.32 4.98 25.89
N GLY A 194 7.30 5.60 25.32
CA GLY A 194 6.94 5.46 23.90
C GLY A 194 5.49 5.81 23.66
N ASP A 195 5.07 5.75 22.39
CA ASP A 195 3.70 5.98 21.98
C ASP A 195 2.88 4.68 22.08
N ILE A 196 1.60 4.80 22.43
CA ILE A 196 0.66 3.68 22.50
C ILE A 196 -0.33 3.81 21.35
N LEU A 197 -0.47 2.75 20.54
CA LEU A 197 -1.44 2.68 19.45
C LEU A 197 -2.49 1.61 19.78
N VAL A 198 -3.75 2.06 19.95
CA VAL A 198 -4.88 1.18 20.26
C VAL A 198 -5.69 0.94 18.98
N PHE A 199 -5.91 -0.32 18.62
CA PHE A 199 -6.77 -0.71 17.52
C PHE A 199 -8.14 -1.11 18.02
N LEU A 200 -9.18 -0.46 17.50
CA LEU A 200 -10.56 -0.69 17.83
C LEU A 200 -11.38 -1.02 16.58
N PRO A 201 -12.52 -1.74 16.72
CA PRO A 201 -13.27 -2.27 15.58
C PRO A 201 -13.96 -1.19 14.72
N GLY A 202 -14.25 -0.02 15.29
CA GLY A 202 -14.97 1.02 14.56
C GLY A 202 -14.84 2.42 15.12
N GLU A 203 -15.39 3.39 14.37
CA GLU A 203 -15.33 4.81 14.74
C GLU A 203 -16.02 5.12 16.07
N ARG A 204 -17.10 4.38 16.37
CA ARG A 204 -17.84 4.57 17.61
C ARG A 204 -16.95 4.25 18.82
N GLU A 205 -16.33 3.08 18.82
CA GLU A 205 -15.45 2.61 19.89
C GLU A 205 -14.21 3.51 20.04
N ILE A 206 -13.69 4.04 18.91
CA ILE A 206 -12.58 5.00 18.94
C ILE A 206 -12.96 6.32 19.62
N ARG A 207 -14.22 6.75 19.47
CA ARG A 207 -14.70 7.98 20.09
C ARG A 207 -15.08 7.81 21.57
N GLU A 208 -15.43 6.60 21.95
CA GLU A 208 -15.77 6.24 23.33
C GLU A 208 -14.52 6.01 24.20
N ALA A 209 -13.39 5.58 23.59
CA ALA A 209 -12.11 5.36 24.24
C ALA A 209 -11.30 6.66 24.39
#